data_2f636d07524d2b23e3153b4c111a610b
#
_entry.id   2f636d07524d2b23e3153b4c111a610b
#
_cell.length_a   1.000
_cell.length_b   1.000
_cell.length_c   1.000
_cell.angle_alpha   90.00
_cell.angle_beta   90.00
_cell.angle_gamma   90.00
#
_symmetry.space_group_name_H-M   'P 1'
#
loop_
_entity.id
_entity.type
_entity.pdbx_description
1 polymer ?
#
loop_
_entity_poly.entity_id
_entity_poly.type
_entity_poly.pdbx_seq_one_letter_code
_entity_poly.pdbx_strand_id
1 'polypeptide(L)'
;MRVSTLRPVKEFLNKLDDPLRMHVQHVIDLLEQYGHTLSMPYAKPIGRGLWELRYTGRPHIRVIYGICRGSAVLVLGFKKQRSASKQRDMVLACKRLAEYCA
;
A
#
# COMPACT_ATOMS: atom_id res chain seq x y z
N MET A 1 -4.99 -14.09 -1.45
CA MET A 1 -4.69 -13.23 -2.61
C MET A 1 -3.18 -13.07 -2.73
N ARG A 2 -2.66 -13.17 -3.95
CA ARG A 2 -1.23 -12.90 -4.17
C ARG A 2 -0.95 -11.41 -4.03
N VAL A 3 0.16 -11.06 -3.39
CA VAL A 3 0.60 -9.67 -3.24
C VAL A 3 1.97 -9.51 -3.90
N SER A 4 2.06 -8.59 -4.85
CA SER A 4 3.31 -8.21 -5.50
C SER A 4 3.73 -6.85 -4.98
N THR A 5 5.02 -6.69 -4.70
CA THR A 5 5.55 -5.45 -4.15
C THR A 5 6.53 -4.84 -5.14
N LEU A 6 6.24 -3.65 -5.63
CA LEU A 6 7.15 -2.96 -6.55
C LEU A 6 8.40 -2.51 -5.81
N ARG A 7 9.51 -2.38 -6.57
CA ARG A 7 10.81 -2.01 -5.98
C ARG A 7 10.74 -0.75 -5.12
N PRO A 8 10.10 0.34 -5.54
CA PRO A 8 10.05 1.55 -4.69
C PRO A 8 9.42 1.29 -3.33
N VAL A 9 8.43 0.39 -3.26
CA VAL A 9 7.80 0.03 -1.99
C VAL A 9 8.74 -0.83 -1.15
N LYS A 10 9.43 -1.78 -1.78
CA LYS A 10 10.44 -2.58 -1.08
C LYS A 10 11.51 -1.69 -0.45
N GLU A 11 11.99 -0.71 -1.20
CA GLU A 11 12.99 0.23 -0.72
C GLU A 11 12.47 1.08 0.44
N PHE A 12 11.22 1.54 0.32
CA PHE A 12 10.58 2.27 1.40
C PHE A 12 10.49 1.42 2.67
N LEU A 13 10.02 0.18 2.56
CA LEU A 13 9.88 -0.71 3.71
C LEU A 13 11.23 -1.02 4.35
N ASN A 14 12.26 -1.19 3.55
CA ASN A 14 13.61 -1.51 4.05
C ASN A 14 14.24 -0.36 4.84
N LYS A 15 13.75 0.87 4.66
CA LYS A 15 14.23 2.03 5.41
C LYS A 15 13.55 2.19 6.75
N LEU A 16 12.47 1.46 7.00
CA LEU A 16 11.80 1.49 8.28
C LEU A 16 12.63 0.70 9.30
N ASP A 17 12.60 1.12 10.58
CA ASP A 17 13.26 0.31 11.60
C ASP A 17 12.54 -1.04 11.76
N ASP A 18 13.24 -2.01 12.34
CA ASP A 18 12.74 -3.38 12.38
C ASP A 18 11.37 -3.53 13.03
N PRO A 19 11.10 -2.96 14.21
CA PRO A 19 9.77 -3.12 14.80
C PRO A 19 8.66 -2.55 13.91
N LEU A 20 8.89 -1.39 13.33
CA LEU A 20 7.89 -0.74 12.47
C LEU A 20 7.69 -1.54 11.19
N ARG A 21 8.76 -2.01 10.57
CA ARG A 21 8.69 -2.84 9.37
C ARG A 21 7.88 -4.10 9.62
N MET A 22 8.08 -4.75 10.77
CA MET A 22 7.33 -5.94 11.14
C MET A 22 5.84 -5.65 11.29
N HIS A 23 5.49 -4.52 11.90
CA HIS A 23 4.09 -4.12 12.03
C HIS A 23 3.44 -3.87 10.68
N VAL A 24 4.14 -3.20 9.78
CA VAL A 24 3.62 -2.93 8.43
C VAL A 24 3.51 -4.25 7.65
N GLN A 25 4.51 -5.13 7.77
CA GLN A 25 4.46 -6.44 7.12
C GLN A 25 3.25 -7.25 7.60
N HIS A 26 2.89 -7.15 8.88
CA HIS A 26 1.70 -7.81 9.39
C HIS A 26 0.44 -7.36 8.65
N VAL A 27 0.31 -6.05 8.39
CA VAL A 27 -0.85 -5.54 7.65
C VAL A 27 -0.85 -6.04 6.20
N ILE A 28 0.35 -6.13 5.58
CA ILE A 28 0.49 -6.71 4.24
C ILE A 28 0.05 -8.18 4.25
N ASP A 29 0.44 -8.92 5.29
CA ASP A 29 0.04 -10.33 5.43
C ASP A 29 -1.47 -10.47 5.57
N LEU A 30 -2.13 -9.54 6.23
CA LEU A 30 -3.60 -9.52 6.31
C LEU A 30 -4.22 -9.36 4.91
N LEU A 31 -3.61 -8.55 4.06
CA LEU A 31 -4.08 -8.41 2.68
C LEU A 31 -3.97 -9.72 1.92
N GLU A 32 -2.86 -10.45 2.09
CA GLU A 32 -2.71 -11.78 1.48
C GLU A 32 -3.80 -12.75 1.96
N GLN A 33 -4.07 -12.72 3.25
CA GLN A 33 -5.00 -13.66 3.88
C GLN A 33 -6.46 -13.36 3.54
N TYR A 34 -6.85 -12.09 3.61
CA TYR A 34 -8.26 -11.70 3.48
C TYR A 34 -8.62 -11.12 2.11
N GLY A 35 -7.62 -10.69 1.33
CA GLY A 35 -7.86 -10.21 -0.03
C GLY A 35 -8.91 -9.11 -0.10
N HIS A 36 -9.90 -9.32 -0.96
CA HIS A 36 -10.97 -8.34 -1.19
C HIS A 36 -11.85 -8.08 0.02
N THR A 37 -11.82 -8.96 1.01
CA THR A 37 -12.63 -8.78 2.22
C THR A 37 -11.92 -7.96 3.29
N LEU A 38 -10.64 -7.63 3.08
CA LEU A 38 -9.94 -6.78 4.02
C LEU A 38 -10.52 -5.37 3.97
N SER A 39 -10.87 -4.83 5.13
CA SER A 39 -11.57 -3.54 5.24
C SER A 39 -10.99 -2.70 6.37
N MET A 40 -11.63 -1.59 6.65
CA MET A 40 -11.23 -0.73 7.77
C MET A 40 -11.13 -1.53 9.08
N PRO A 41 -10.13 -1.24 9.92
CA PRO A 41 -9.19 -0.11 9.82
C PRO A 41 -7.98 -0.36 8.93
N TYR A 42 -7.85 -1.53 8.31
CA TYR A 42 -6.63 -1.96 7.62
C TYR A 42 -6.57 -1.55 6.15
N ALA A 43 -7.71 -1.51 5.47
CA ALA A 43 -7.76 -1.17 4.05
C ALA A 43 -8.93 -0.25 3.77
N LYS A 44 -8.71 0.72 2.90
CA LYS A 44 -9.71 1.74 2.54
C LYS A 44 -9.63 2.04 1.05
N PRO A 45 -10.76 1.99 0.32
CA PRO A 45 -10.75 2.44 -1.07
C PRO A 45 -10.54 3.95 -1.13
N ILE A 46 -9.71 4.40 -2.09
CA ILE A 46 -9.37 5.81 -2.23
C ILE A 46 -9.69 6.36 -3.62
N GLY A 47 -10.41 5.58 -4.43
CA GLY A 47 -10.80 6.01 -5.77
C GLY A 47 -9.83 5.54 -6.84
N ARG A 48 -10.21 5.67 -8.12
CA ARG A 48 -9.42 5.32 -9.29
C ARG A 48 -8.97 3.86 -9.31
N GLY A 49 -9.72 2.97 -8.64
CA GLY A 49 -9.34 1.56 -8.55
C GLY A 49 -8.18 1.29 -7.61
N LEU A 50 -7.87 2.22 -6.73
CA LEU A 50 -6.80 2.10 -5.75
C LEU A 50 -7.35 1.95 -4.34
N TRP A 51 -6.56 1.31 -3.48
CA TRP A 51 -6.82 1.16 -2.05
C TRP A 51 -5.62 1.60 -1.25
N GLU A 52 -5.87 1.98 -0.02
CA GLU A 52 -4.84 2.36 0.93
C GLU A 52 -4.78 1.33 2.04
N LEU A 53 -3.63 0.67 2.17
CA LEU A 53 -3.34 -0.23 3.26
C LEU A 53 -2.80 0.60 4.41
N ARG A 54 -3.29 0.38 5.62
CA ARG A 54 -3.09 1.30 6.74
C ARG A 54 -2.49 0.62 7.96
N TYR A 55 -1.33 1.09 8.37
CA TYR A 55 -0.82 0.84 9.71
C TYR A 55 -1.18 2.06 10.56
N THR A 56 -1.97 1.84 11.61
CA THR A 56 -2.55 2.93 12.41
C THR A 56 -1.75 3.27 13.65
N GLY A 57 -0.62 2.60 13.88
CA GLY A 57 0.29 2.96 14.96
C GLY A 57 1.06 4.24 14.62
N ARG A 58 2.11 4.51 15.39
CA ARG A 58 2.93 5.71 15.19
C ARG A 58 4.34 5.32 14.78
N PRO A 59 4.89 5.91 13.72
CA PRO A 59 4.23 6.83 12.77
C PRO A 59 3.20 6.11 11.90
N HIS A 60 2.23 6.86 11.40
CA HIS A 60 1.24 6.29 10.48
C HIS A 60 1.90 5.96 9.15
N ILE A 61 1.76 4.70 8.73
CA ILE A 61 2.30 4.24 7.45
C ILE A 61 1.13 3.92 6.54
N ARG A 62 1.27 4.30 5.28
CA ARG A 62 0.29 4.02 4.23
C ARG A 62 0.98 3.35 3.06
N VAL A 63 0.33 2.33 2.51
CA VAL A 63 0.81 1.67 1.28
C VAL A 63 -0.37 1.61 0.32
N ILE A 64 -0.23 2.28 -0.82
CA ILE A 64 -1.27 2.27 -1.84
C ILE A 64 -1.10 1.04 -2.70
N TYR A 65 -2.21 0.35 -2.97
CA TYR A 65 -2.21 -0.82 -3.84
C TYR A 65 -3.39 -0.79 -4.81
N GLY A 66 -3.24 -1.52 -5.90
CA GLY A 66 -4.31 -1.77 -6.85
C GLY A 66 -4.37 -3.24 -7.16
N ILE A 67 -5.35 -3.64 -7.98
CA ILE A 67 -5.54 -5.02 -8.36
C ILE A 67 -5.17 -5.17 -9.83
N CYS A 68 -4.35 -6.17 -10.13
CA CYS A 68 -3.96 -6.51 -11.49
C CYS A 68 -4.06 -8.02 -11.65
N ARG A 69 -4.93 -8.47 -12.53
CA ARG A 69 -5.13 -9.89 -12.83
C ARG A 69 -5.34 -10.73 -11.56
N GLY A 70 -6.16 -10.20 -10.64
CA GLY A 70 -6.50 -10.90 -9.41
C GLY A 70 -5.46 -10.82 -8.30
N SER A 71 -4.35 -10.12 -8.52
CA SER A 71 -3.31 -9.94 -7.51
C SER A 71 -3.29 -8.49 -7.03
N ALA A 72 -3.00 -8.30 -5.76
CA ALA A 72 -2.74 -6.96 -5.23
C ALA A 72 -1.31 -6.55 -5.59
N VAL A 73 -1.15 -5.31 -6.03
CA VAL A 73 0.16 -4.75 -6.38
C VAL A 73 0.40 -3.53 -5.51
N LEU A 74 1.40 -3.59 -4.65
CA LEU A 74 1.79 -2.48 -3.78
C LEU A 74 2.63 -1.51 -4.61
N VAL A 75 2.13 -0.28 -4.79
CA VAL A 75 2.73 0.66 -5.75
C VAL A 75 3.38 1.87 -5.11
N LEU A 76 2.98 2.26 -3.90
CA LEU A 76 3.53 3.45 -3.24
C LEU A 76 3.43 3.31 -1.73
N GLY A 77 4.53 3.57 -1.02
CA GLY A 77 4.53 3.60 0.44
C GLY A 77 5.01 4.95 0.94
N PHE A 78 4.41 5.43 2.03
CA PHE A 78 4.82 6.71 2.61
C PHE A 78 4.39 6.81 4.07
N LYS A 79 5.04 7.70 4.80
CA LYS A 79 4.59 8.11 6.13
C LYS A 79 3.53 9.19 5.94
N LYS A 80 2.37 8.98 6.55
CA LYS A 80 1.28 9.94 6.41
C LYS A 80 1.62 11.21 7.17
N GLN A 81 1.56 12.33 6.46
CA GLN A 81 1.76 13.65 7.03
C GLN A 81 0.54 14.50 6.73
N ARG A 82 0.36 15.54 7.55
CA ARG A 82 -0.81 16.41 7.47
C ARG A 82 -1.06 17.02 6.11
N SER A 83 0.01 17.43 5.47
CA SER A 83 -0.05 18.18 4.22
C SER A 83 0.32 17.34 3.01
N ALA A 84 0.21 16.03 3.12
CA ALA A 84 0.55 15.15 2.01
C ALA A 84 -0.26 15.52 0.77
N SER A 85 0.42 15.61 -0.37
CA SER A 85 -0.23 15.89 -1.64
C SER A 85 -0.88 14.63 -2.17
N LYS A 86 -2.11 14.39 -1.76
CA LYS A 86 -2.86 13.21 -2.19
C LYS A 86 -2.95 13.10 -3.70
N GLN A 87 -3.10 14.23 -4.37
CA GLN A 87 -3.22 14.25 -5.83
C GLN A 87 -1.96 13.71 -6.49
N ARG A 88 -0.78 14.15 -6.05
CA ARG A 88 0.50 13.68 -6.59
C ARG A 88 0.68 12.19 -6.36
N ASP A 89 0.36 11.73 -5.15
CA ASP A 89 0.49 10.32 -4.81
C ASP A 89 -0.45 9.46 -5.64
N MET A 90 -1.67 9.91 -5.86
CA MET A 90 -2.65 9.19 -6.67
C MET A 90 -2.18 9.06 -8.12
N VAL A 91 -1.67 10.15 -8.70
CA VAL A 91 -1.16 10.14 -10.07
C VAL A 91 0.00 9.16 -10.20
N LEU A 92 0.94 9.20 -9.27
CA LEU A 92 2.10 8.30 -9.29
C LEU A 92 1.68 6.85 -9.12
N ALA A 93 0.76 6.57 -8.19
CA ALA A 93 0.27 5.22 -7.96
C ALA A 93 -0.43 4.66 -9.19
N CYS A 94 -1.30 5.45 -9.83
CA CYS A 94 -1.98 5.04 -11.06
C CYS A 94 -0.98 4.72 -12.16
N LYS A 95 0.03 5.57 -12.33
CA LYS A 95 1.05 5.36 -13.35
C LYS A 95 1.80 4.05 -13.12
N ARG A 96 2.25 3.82 -11.90
CA ARG A 96 2.99 2.60 -11.56
C ARG A 96 2.15 1.35 -11.76
N LEU A 97 0.89 1.39 -11.37
CA LEU A 97 -0.02 0.25 -11.54
C LEU A 97 -0.22 -0.04 -13.03
N ALA A 98 -0.46 0.99 -13.83
CA ALA A 98 -0.67 0.84 -15.27
C ALA A 98 0.56 0.25 -15.95
N GLU A 99 1.75 0.72 -15.60
CA GLU A 99 3.00 0.21 -16.17
C GLU A 99 3.22 -1.25 -15.79
N TYR A 100 2.94 -1.61 -14.56
CA TYR A 100 3.10 -2.98 -14.09
C TYR A 100 2.09 -3.92 -14.77
N CYS A 101 0.87 -3.46 -14.93
CA CYS A 101 -0.24 -4.28 -15.42
C CYS A 101 -0.35 -4.31 -16.94
N ALA A 102 0.48 -3.56 -17.63
CA ALA A 102 0.47 -3.49 -19.09
C ALA A 102 0.83 -4.84 -19.74
#